data_ce6b4bcf2e2ba0ee449577575c18810d
#
_entry.id   ce6b4bcf2e2ba0ee449577575c18810d
#
_cell.length_a   1.000
_cell.length_b   1.000
_cell.length_c   1.000
_cell.angle_alpha   90.00
_cell.angle_beta   90.00
_cell.angle_gamma   90.00
#
_symmetry.space_group_name_H-M   'P 1'
#
loop_
_entity.id
_entity.type
_entity.pdbx_description
1 polymer ?
#
loop_
_entity_poly.entity_id
_entity_poly.type
_entity_poly.pdbx_seq_one_letter_code
_entity_poly.pdbx_strand_id
1 'polypeptide(L)'
;MVESSFNSDYYEDEGEKKPFIEKIKVATGAISLALTIIIFFSLLSYFFTGSDDQSLIDSGLSFSSLGEESKNWLGVLGSFLSHYLMFVTFGISSFLIVPLLLVIAIRLLFNKKIYSLSRISIFTFFGIIWISSLMGFFLNFFSDNFFLKNYTGGVGYNLSLFLDNLLGFSSFVILLLSLFLFIVFYYDLYSFSLFKSKIKKEESWSDDEFDDIIPDNTLDD
;
A
#
# COMPACT_ATOMS: atom_id res chain seq x y z
N MET A 1 16.02 30.21 48.34
CA MET A 1 16.74 30.55 47.10
C MET A 1 17.33 29.30 46.46
N VAL A 2 16.54 28.26 46.25
CA VAL A 2 16.96 26.93 45.65
C VAL A 2 15.96 26.40 44.58
N GLU A 3 14.95 27.20 44.25
CA GLU A 3 13.85 26.71 43.38
C GLU A 3 13.92 27.15 41.90
N SER A 4 14.94 27.90 41.48
CA SER A 4 15.03 28.42 40.11
C SER A 4 16.02 27.70 39.16
N SER A 5 16.82 26.76 39.67
CA SER A 5 17.82 26.07 38.85
C SER A 5 17.31 24.73 38.23
N PHE A 6 16.19 24.17 38.74
CA PHE A 6 15.71 22.88 38.29
C PHE A 6 14.89 22.93 36.98
N ASN A 7 14.45 24.11 36.57
CA ASN A 7 13.56 24.27 35.41
C ASN A 7 14.26 24.70 34.12
N SER A 8 15.50 25.19 34.18
CA SER A 8 16.24 25.67 33.00
C SER A 8 16.82 24.52 32.16
N ASP A 9 17.32 23.47 32.83
CA ASP A 9 17.96 22.34 32.14
C ASP A 9 16.95 21.47 31.36
N TYR A 10 15.67 21.50 31.77
CA TYR A 10 14.61 20.73 31.09
C TYR A 10 14.14 21.42 29.78
N TYR A 11 14.21 22.76 29.72
CA TYR A 11 13.79 23.53 28.54
C TYR A 11 14.90 23.66 27.49
N GLU A 12 16.17 23.61 27.86
CA GLU A 12 17.29 23.62 26.92
C GLU A 12 17.40 22.31 26.12
N ASP A 13 17.14 21.17 26.73
CA ASP A 13 17.20 19.84 26.06
C ASP A 13 16.09 19.64 25.01
N GLU A 14 14.91 20.25 25.16
CA GLU A 14 13.85 20.22 24.13
C GLU A 14 14.14 21.11 22.93
N GLY A 15 14.87 22.21 23.12
CA GLY A 15 15.24 23.14 22.06
C GLY A 15 16.27 22.58 21.09
N GLU A 16 17.25 21.82 21.57
CA GLU A 16 18.29 21.20 20.77
C GLU A 16 17.80 19.94 20.03
N LYS A 17 16.87 19.19 20.60
CA LYS A 17 16.30 17.97 19.97
C LYS A 17 15.47 18.25 18.74
N LYS A 18 14.74 19.36 18.67
CA LYS A 18 13.90 19.72 17.53
C LYS A 18 14.67 19.87 16.21
N PRO A 19 15.75 20.66 16.14
CA PRO A 19 16.52 20.80 14.90
C PRO A 19 17.22 19.50 14.48
N PHE A 20 17.61 18.65 15.43
CA PHE A 20 18.21 17.33 15.12
C PHE A 20 17.20 16.39 14.48
N ILE A 21 15.97 16.29 15.00
CA ILE A 21 14.88 15.48 14.45
C ILE A 21 14.50 15.94 13.03
N GLU A 22 14.48 17.26 12.77
CA GLU A 22 14.22 17.80 11.44
C GLU A 22 15.30 17.41 10.44
N LYS A 23 16.57 17.48 10.82
CA LYS A 23 17.68 17.02 9.97
C LYS A 23 17.57 15.54 9.61
N ILE A 24 17.23 14.70 10.60
CA ILE A 24 17.00 13.26 10.35
C ILE A 24 15.84 13.05 9.38
N LYS A 25 14.72 13.74 9.54
CA LYS A 25 13.57 13.64 8.63
C LYS A 25 13.95 14.00 7.19
N VAL A 26 14.67 15.10 7.00
CA VAL A 26 15.12 15.52 5.68
C VAL A 26 16.10 14.53 5.08
N ALA A 27 17.08 14.05 5.85
CA ALA A 27 18.03 13.02 5.39
C ALA A 27 17.31 11.72 5.00
N THR A 28 16.40 11.23 5.84
CA THR A 28 15.59 10.04 5.55
C THR A 28 14.68 10.24 4.33
N GLY A 29 14.13 11.43 4.16
CA GLY A 29 13.33 11.79 2.99
C GLY A 29 14.18 11.80 1.70
N ALA A 30 15.38 12.34 1.74
CA ALA A 30 16.30 12.32 0.59
C ALA A 30 16.73 10.89 0.22
N ILE A 31 17.04 10.06 1.22
CA ILE A 31 17.36 8.64 1.00
C ILE A 31 16.15 7.91 0.40
N SER A 32 14.95 8.14 0.92
CA SER A 32 13.73 7.55 0.39
C SER A 32 13.46 7.95 -1.06
N LEU A 33 13.73 9.23 -1.42
CA LEU A 33 13.59 9.69 -2.80
C LEU A 33 14.61 9.01 -3.73
N ALA A 34 15.86 8.91 -3.30
CA ALA A 34 16.91 8.23 -4.06
C ALA A 34 16.55 6.75 -4.28
N LEU A 35 16.09 6.05 -3.24
CA LEU A 35 15.61 4.67 -3.34
C LEU A 35 14.41 4.53 -4.30
N THR A 36 13.50 5.48 -4.27
CA THR A 36 12.35 5.50 -5.20
C THR A 36 12.80 5.55 -6.65
N ILE A 37 13.77 6.42 -6.96
CA ILE A 37 14.35 6.56 -8.29
C ILE A 37 15.09 5.30 -8.72
N ILE A 38 15.91 4.73 -7.83
CA ILE A 38 16.65 3.50 -8.08
C ILE A 38 15.69 2.34 -8.37
N ILE A 39 14.67 2.13 -7.53
CA ILE A 39 13.68 1.07 -7.71
C ILE A 39 12.92 1.27 -9.03
N PHE A 40 12.48 2.49 -9.31
CA PHE A 40 11.74 2.79 -10.53
C PHE A 40 12.53 2.44 -11.79
N PHE A 41 13.77 2.93 -11.91
CA PHE A 41 14.60 2.66 -13.09
C PHE A 41 15.07 1.20 -13.17
N SER A 42 15.30 0.55 -12.03
CA SER A 42 15.59 -0.87 -11.98
C SER A 42 14.44 -1.73 -12.53
N LEU A 43 13.21 -1.47 -12.06
CA LEU A 43 12.01 -2.16 -12.55
C LEU A 43 11.72 -1.84 -14.01
N LEU A 44 11.91 -0.58 -14.43
CA LEU A 44 11.71 -0.18 -15.81
C LEU A 44 12.70 -0.87 -16.76
N SER A 45 13.98 -0.93 -16.37
CA SER A 45 15.02 -1.65 -17.11
C SER A 45 14.71 -3.14 -17.29
N TYR A 46 14.06 -3.77 -16.28
CA TYR A 46 13.71 -5.18 -16.34
C TYR A 46 12.82 -5.56 -17.53
N PHE A 47 11.99 -4.66 -18.03
CA PHE A 47 11.19 -4.94 -19.23
C PHE A 47 12.04 -5.18 -20.48
N PHE A 48 13.24 -4.62 -20.52
CA PHE A 48 14.16 -4.70 -21.66
C PHE A 48 15.26 -5.74 -21.45
N THR A 49 15.68 -5.97 -20.21
CA THR A 49 16.87 -6.76 -19.88
C THR A 49 16.57 -7.97 -18.99
N GLY A 50 15.35 -8.10 -18.48
CA GLY A 50 15.01 -9.05 -17.43
C GLY A 50 15.29 -10.51 -17.78
N SER A 51 15.06 -10.95 -19.01
CA SER A 51 15.35 -12.33 -19.42
C SER A 51 16.85 -12.64 -19.46
N ASP A 52 17.67 -11.67 -19.90
CA ASP A 52 19.10 -11.82 -19.97
C ASP A 52 19.73 -11.79 -18.58
N ASP A 53 19.35 -10.79 -17.78
CA ASP A 53 19.85 -10.63 -16.42
C ASP A 53 19.41 -11.78 -15.50
N GLN A 54 18.21 -12.36 -15.71
CA GLN A 54 17.75 -13.54 -14.98
C GLN A 54 18.65 -14.74 -15.23
N SER A 55 18.99 -15.02 -16.48
CA SER A 55 19.88 -16.13 -16.84
C SER A 55 21.26 -16.01 -16.21
N LEU A 56 21.76 -14.76 -16.08
CA LEU A 56 23.03 -14.46 -15.42
C LEU A 56 22.95 -14.70 -13.91
N ILE A 57 21.89 -14.26 -13.25
CA ILE A 57 21.69 -14.47 -11.81
C ILE A 57 21.55 -15.96 -11.49
N ASP A 58 20.78 -16.70 -12.30
CA ASP A 58 20.58 -18.14 -12.12
C ASP A 58 21.84 -18.98 -12.40
N SER A 59 22.81 -18.44 -13.16
CA SER A 59 24.09 -19.12 -13.45
C SER A 59 25.01 -19.24 -12.25
N GLY A 60 24.72 -18.55 -11.14
CA GLY A 60 25.53 -18.57 -9.91
C GLY A 60 26.91 -17.91 -10.06
N LEU A 61 27.08 -17.02 -11.03
CA LEU A 61 28.32 -16.26 -11.23
C LEU A 61 28.63 -15.38 -10.00
N SER A 62 29.94 -15.10 -9.81
CA SER A 62 30.36 -14.20 -8.73
C SER A 62 29.82 -12.78 -8.98
N PHE A 63 29.62 -12.02 -7.91
CA PHE A 63 29.09 -10.63 -7.99
C PHE A 63 29.97 -9.73 -8.90
N SER A 64 31.25 -9.97 -8.96
CA SER A 64 32.18 -9.23 -9.82
C SER A 64 31.99 -9.53 -11.30
N SER A 65 31.84 -10.80 -11.69
CA SER A 65 31.59 -11.20 -13.08
C SER A 65 30.18 -10.79 -13.55
N LEU A 66 29.18 -10.83 -12.67
CA LEU A 66 27.85 -10.30 -12.95
C LEU A 66 27.89 -8.80 -13.29
N GLY A 67 28.83 -8.04 -12.71
CA GLY A 67 28.98 -6.60 -12.96
C GLY A 67 29.34 -6.26 -14.41
N GLU A 68 30.11 -7.10 -15.05
CA GLU A 68 30.55 -6.90 -16.46
C GLU A 68 29.46 -7.31 -17.46
N GLU A 69 28.60 -8.26 -17.09
CA GLU A 69 27.61 -8.87 -17.99
C GLU A 69 26.18 -8.32 -17.79
N SER A 70 25.90 -7.66 -16.65
CA SER A 70 24.58 -7.12 -16.35
C SER A 70 24.14 -6.05 -17.34
N LYS A 71 22.97 -6.22 -17.94
CA LYS A 71 22.36 -5.29 -18.90
C LYS A 71 21.42 -4.29 -18.27
N ASN A 72 21.10 -4.45 -16.98
CA ASN A 72 20.25 -3.51 -16.27
C ASN A 72 20.89 -2.11 -16.23
N TRP A 73 20.11 -1.06 -16.46
CA TRP A 73 20.58 0.33 -16.50
C TRP A 73 21.29 0.78 -15.23
N LEU A 74 21.01 0.13 -14.11
CA LEU A 74 21.64 0.37 -12.80
C LEU A 74 22.67 -0.70 -12.44
N GLY A 75 23.14 -1.47 -13.44
CA GLY A 75 24.13 -2.54 -13.26
C GLY A 75 23.62 -3.66 -12.36
N VAL A 76 24.54 -4.34 -11.70
CA VAL A 76 24.26 -5.53 -10.88
C VAL A 76 23.21 -5.28 -9.81
N LEU A 77 23.29 -4.15 -9.09
CA LEU A 77 22.29 -3.82 -8.06
C LEU A 77 20.89 -3.69 -8.64
N GLY A 78 20.79 -3.07 -9.83
CA GLY A 78 19.51 -2.96 -10.54
C GLY A 78 18.98 -4.32 -10.98
N SER A 79 19.83 -5.19 -11.52
CA SER A 79 19.45 -6.55 -11.93
C SER A 79 18.93 -7.37 -10.75
N PHE A 80 19.66 -7.40 -9.62
CA PHE A 80 19.23 -8.12 -8.43
C PHE A 80 17.92 -7.56 -7.87
N LEU A 81 17.80 -6.24 -7.75
CA LEU A 81 16.62 -5.59 -7.19
C LEU A 81 15.38 -5.86 -8.05
N SER A 82 15.50 -5.68 -9.36
CA SER A 82 14.40 -5.92 -10.30
C SER A 82 14.06 -7.41 -10.42
N HIS A 83 15.06 -8.29 -10.49
CA HIS A 83 14.85 -9.74 -10.49
C HIS A 83 14.08 -10.17 -9.24
N TYR A 84 14.50 -9.72 -8.06
CA TYR A 84 13.85 -10.08 -6.81
C TYR A 84 12.41 -9.57 -6.76
N LEU A 85 12.17 -8.31 -7.13
CA LEU A 85 10.84 -7.69 -7.09
C LEU A 85 9.90 -8.21 -8.18
N MET A 86 10.43 -8.42 -9.40
CA MET A 86 9.59 -8.80 -10.56
C MET A 86 9.45 -10.31 -10.70
N PHE A 87 10.55 -11.07 -10.62
CA PHE A 87 10.50 -12.51 -10.86
C PHE A 87 10.21 -13.30 -9.59
N VAL A 88 10.98 -13.05 -8.52
CA VAL A 88 10.89 -13.85 -7.29
C VAL A 88 9.64 -13.51 -6.49
N THR A 89 9.25 -12.23 -6.41
CA THR A 89 8.17 -11.81 -5.51
C THR A 89 6.88 -11.45 -6.25
N PHE A 90 6.64 -10.20 -6.57
CA PHE A 90 5.30 -9.70 -6.90
C PHE A 90 5.05 -9.43 -8.40
N GLY A 91 6.05 -9.59 -9.25
CA GLY A 91 5.88 -9.33 -10.67
C GLY A 91 5.65 -7.85 -10.97
N ILE A 92 4.85 -7.60 -12.00
CA ILE A 92 4.53 -6.24 -12.45
C ILE A 92 3.88 -5.37 -11.36
N SER A 93 3.20 -5.98 -10.39
CA SER A 93 2.58 -5.24 -9.27
C SER A 93 3.60 -4.57 -8.35
N SER A 94 4.89 -4.95 -8.41
CA SER A 94 5.98 -4.29 -7.70
C SER A 94 6.10 -2.80 -8.02
N PHE A 95 5.63 -2.35 -9.19
CA PHE A 95 5.57 -0.93 -9.52
C PHE A 95 4.72 -0.09 -8.57
N LEU A 96 3.78 -0.70 -7.85
CA LEU A 96 2.97 0.00 -6.84
C LEU A 96 3.81 0.43 -5.61
N ILE A 97 5.00 -0.14 -5.42
CA ILE A 97 5.93 0.29 -4.35
C ILE A 97 6.46 1.71 -4.64
N VAL A 98 6.64 2.06 -5.91
CA VAL A 98 7.21 3.35 -6.32
C VAL A 98 6.38 4.54 -5.84
N PRO A 99 5.06 4.65 -6.12
CA PRO A 99 4.25 5.76 -5.62
C PRO A 99 4.14 5.79 -4.10
N LEU A 100 4.16 4.64 -3.42
CA LEU A 100 4.20 4.60 -1.96
C LEU A 100 5.47 5.24 -1.39
N LEU A 101 6.64 4.83 -1.90
CA LEU A 101 7.92 5.39 -1.49
C LEU A 101 8.04 6.88 -1.84
N LEU A 102 7.50 7.29 -2.99
CA LEU A 102 7.47 8.69 -3.40
C LEU A 102 6.66 9.55 -2.42
N VAL A 103 5.49 9.09 -2.00
CA VAL A 103 4.68 9.81 -1.01
C VAL A 103 5.39 9.89 0.34
N ILE A 104 6.08 8.82 0.76
CA ILE A 104 6.91 8.85 1.98
C ILE A 104 8.02 9.88 1.85
N ALA A 105 8.75 9.89 0.73
CA ALA A 105 9.83 10.84 0.47
C ALA A 105 9.33 12.31 0.51
N ILE A 106 8.26 12.62 -0.21
CA ILE A 106 7.68 13.97 -0.24
C ILE A 106 7.20 14.41 1.15
N ARG A 107 6.57 13.50 1.90
CA ARG A 107 6.09 13.78 3.25
C ARG A 107 7.24 14.11 4.21
N LEU A 108 8.36 13.38 4.11
CA LEU A 108 9.53 13.60 4.96
C LEU A 108 10.31 14.86 4.57
N LEU A 109 10.50 15.11 3.25
CA LEU A 109 11.24 16.26 2.74
C LEU A 109 10.52 17.59 2.98
N PHE A 110 9.22 17.63 2.67
CA PHE A 110 8.46 18.88 2.66
C PHE A 110 7.54 19.04 3.86
N ASN A 111 7.53 18.08 4.79
CA ASN A 111 6.62 18.03 5.95
C ASN A 111 5.14 18.24 5.58
N LYS A 112 4.77 17.89 4.33
CA LYS A 112 3.41 18.04 3.81
C LYS A 112 2.64 16.73 3.92
N LYS A 113 1.46 16.77 4.53
CA LYS A 113 0.52 15.65 4.58
C LYS A 113 -0.35 15.65 3.31
N ILE A 114 0.18 15.17 2.19
CA ILE A 114 -0.57 15.12 0.92
C ILE A 114 -1.70 14.08 0.99
N TYR A 115 -1.39 12.91 1.54
CA TYR A 115 -2.34 11.81 1.72
C TYR A 115 -2.16 11.12 3.07
N SER A 116 -3.17 10.38 3.51
CA SER A 116 -3.04 9.48 4.67
C SER A 116 -2.10 8.33 4.31
N LEU A 117 -0.95 8.26 4.97
CA LEU A 117 0.07 7.23 4.71
C LEU A 117 -0.50 5.82 4.92
N SER A 118 -1.28 5.62 6.00
CA SER A 118 -1.92 4.33 6.28
C SER A 118 -2.86 3.91 5.15
N ARG A 119 -3.65 4.85 4.62
CA ARG A 119 -4.59 4.55 3.53
C ARG A 119 -3.86 4.15 2.24
N ILE A 120 -2.81 4.88 1.86
CA ILE A 120 -1.99 4.54 0.69
C ILE A 120 -1.27 3.21 0.91
N SER A 121 -0.71 2.97 2.09
CA SER A 121 -0.02 1.70 2.39
C SER A 121 -0.97 0.52 2.26
N ILE A 122 -2.17 0.58 2.85
CA ILE A 122 -3.18 -0.47 2.74
C ILE A 122 -3.54 -0.73 1.27
N PHE A 123 -3.78 0.34 0.50
CA PHE A 123 -4.08 0.23 -0.93
C PHE A 123 -2.92 -0.43 -1.70
N THR A 124 -1.69 -0.01 -1.44
CA THR A 124 -0.50 -0.55 -2.10
C THR A 124 -0.30 -2.03 -1.76
N PHE A 125 -0.34 -2.41 -0.48
CA PHE A 125 -0.16 -3.80 -0.07
C PHE A 125 -1.24 -4.72 -0.63
N PHE A 126 -2.51 -4.31 -0.52
CA PHE A 126 -3.60 -5.07 -1.12
C PHE A 126 -3.43 -5.18 -2.64
N GLY A 127 -3.16 -4.06 -3.32
CA GLY A 127 -3.00 -4.01 -4.78
C GLY A 127 -1.86 -4.90 -5.27
N ILE A 128 -0.71 -4.90 -4.58
CA ILE A 128 0.43 -5.74 -4.93
C ILE A 128 0.05 -7.22 -4.89
N ILE A 129 -0.53 -7.69 -3.79
CA ILE A 129 -0.90 -9.09 -3.61
C ILE A 129 -2.02 -9.46 -4.60
N TRP A 130 -3.02 -8.60 -4.75
CA TRP A 130 -4.18 -8.87 -5.58
C TRP A 130 -3.82 -8.95 -7.07
N ILE A 131 -3.06 -7.96 -7.60
CA ILE A 131 -2.64 -7.94 -9.00
C ILE A 131 -1.69 -9.10 -9.30
N SER A 132 -0.73 -9.39 -8.40
CA SER A 132 0.17 -10.52 -8.55
C SER A 132 -0.61 -11.84 -8.61
N SER A 133 -1.60 -12.04 -7.71
CA SER A 133 -2.44 -13.24 -7.70
C SER A 133 -3.32 -13.36 -8.94
N LEU A 134 -3.86 -12.24 -9.42
CA LEU A 134 -4.62 -12.21 -10.67
C LEU A 134 -3.77 -12.62 -11.87
N MET A 135 -2.54 -12.11 -11.97
CA MET A 135 -1.59 -12.50 -13.00
C MET A 135 -1.24 -13.99 -12.90
N GLY A 136 -1.05 -14.50 -11.67
CA GLY A 136 -0.81 -15.93 -11.44
C GLY A 136 -1.99 -16.81 -11.87
N PHE A 137 -3.21 -16.35 -11.60
CA PHE A 137 -4.42 -17.04 -12.06
C PHE A 137 -4.47 -17.09 -13.60
N PHE A 138 -4.21 -15.99 -14.28
CA PHE A 138 -4.14 -16.00 -15.75
C PHE A 138 -3.01 -16.86 -16.29
N LEU A 139 -1.87 -16.94 -15.62
CA LEU A 139 -0.77 -17.82 -16.01
C LEU A 139 -1.18 -19.31 -15.97
N ASN A 140 -2.01 -19.71 -15.00
CA ASN A 140 -2.53 -21.08 -14.94
C ASN A 140 -3.41 -21.42 -16.16
N PHE A 141 -4.15 -20.45 -16.71
CA PHE A 141 -4.95 -20.65 -17.92
C PHE A 141 -4.15 -20.53 -19.22
N PHE A 142 -3.15 -19.65 -19.24
CA PHE A 142 -2.36 -19.32 -20.43
C PHE A 142 -0.89 -19.63 -20.18
N SER A 143 -0.59 -20.87 -19.82
CA SER A 143 0.73 -21.34 -19.37
C SER A 143 1.87 -21.06 -20.34
N ASP A 144 1.59 -20.96 -21.66
CA ASP A 144 2.58 -20.72 -22.70
C ASP A 144 2.83 -19.23 -22.97
N ASN A 145 2.15 -18.33 -22.24
CA ASN A 145 2.32 -16.90 -22.44
C ASN A 145 3.61 -16.39 -21.78
N PHE A 146 4.57 -15.99 -22.62
CA PHE A 146 5.88 -15.47 -22.18
C PHE A 146 5.76 -14.27 -21.24
N PHE A 147 4.84 -13.35 -21.52
CA PHE A 147 4.64 -12.17 -20.68
C PHE A 147 4.18 -12.58 -19.27
N LEU A 148 3.15 -13.41 -19.17
CA LEU A 148 2.64 -13.87 -17.88
C LEU A 148 3.72 -14.59 -17.08
N LYS A 149 4.50 -15.46 -17.71
CA LYS A 149 5.57 -16.21 -17.03
C LYS A 149 6.63 -15.31 -16.40
N ASN A 150 7.01 -14.23 -17.07
CA ASN A 150 8.09 -13.35 -16.59
C ASN A 150 7.61 -12.22 -15.66
N TYR A 151 6.32 -11.85 -15.71
CA TYR A 151 5.82 -10.68 -15.01
C TYR A 151 4.77 -10.96 -13.94
N THR A 152 4.42 -12.23 -13.71
CA THR A 152 3.50 -12.63 -12.64
C THR A 152 4.11 -12.50 -11.25
N GLY A 153 5.40 -12.89 -11.13
CA GLY A 153 6.08 -13.00 -9.83
C GLY A 153 5.74 -14.28 -9.08
N GLY A 154 6.74 -14.80 -8.36
CA GLY A 154 6.62 -16.09 -7.66
C GLY A 154 5.55 -16.12 -6.58
N VAL A 155 5.34 -15.01 -5.85
CA VAL A 155 4.29 -14.93 -4.80
C VAL A 155 2.90 -15.04 -5.41
N GLY A 156 2.63 -14.29 -6.50
CA GLY A 156 1.33 -14.35 -7.18
C GLY A 156 1.04 -15.71 -7.77
N TYR A 157 2.04 -16.31 -8.41
CA TYR A 157 1.93 -17.65 -8.98
C TYR A 157 1.63 -18.71 -7.90
N ASN A 158 2.42 -18.75 -6.83
CA ASN A 158 2.22 -19.73 -5.76
C ASN A 158 0.89 -19.53 -5.03
N LEU A 159 0.48 -18.27 -4.80
CA LEU A 159 -0.80 -17.99 -4.17
C LEU A 159 -1.98 -18.40 -5.07
N SER A 160 -1.90 -18.15 -6.37
CA SER A 160 -2.92 -18.59 -7.33
C SER A 160 -3.01 -20.10 -7.42
N LEU A 161 -1.88 -20.82 -7.44
CA LEU A 161 -1.86 -22.28 -7.41
C LEU A 161 -2.46 -22.84 -6.11
N PHE A 162 -2.11 -22.23 -4.97
CA PHE A 162 -2.68 -22.64 -3.68
C PHE A 162 -4.21 -22.48 -3.67
N LEU A 163 -4.70 -21.35 -4.13
CA LEU A 163 -6.15 -21.09 -4.21
C LEU A 163 -6.84 -22.04 -5.20
N ASP A 164 -6.23 -22.29 -6.36
CA ASP A 164 -6.78 -23.18 -7.37
C ASP A 164 -6.83 -24.63 -6.88
N ASN A 165 -5.77 -25.12 -6.23
CA ASN A 165 -5.74 -26.44 -5.63
C ASN A 165 -6.77 -26.65 -4.49
N LEU A 166 -7.06 -25.57 -3.75
CA LEU A 166 -8.01 -25.61 -2.63
C LEU A 166 -9.47 -25.49 -3.09
N LEU A 167 -9.75 -24.65 -4.08
CA LEU A 167 -11.09 -24.19 -4.43
C LEU A 167 -11.45 -24.42 -5.91
N GLY A 168 -10.48 -24.84 -6.72
CA GLY A 168 -10.66 -24.98 -8.16
C GLY A 168 -11.08 -23.68 -8.82
N PHE A 169 -11.99 -23.75 -9.79
CA PHE A 169 -12.50 -22.57 -10.52
C PHE A 169 -13.11 -21.49 -9.60
N SER A 170 -13.60 -21.87 -8.42
CA SER A 170 -14.16 -20.92 -7.44
C SER A 170 -13.11 -19.93 -6.89
N SER A 171 -11.81 -20.23 -7.06
CA SER A 171 -10.71 -19.33 -6.66
C SER A 171 -10.80 -17.97 -7.34
N PHE A 172 -11.20 -17.94 -8.62
CA PHE A 172 -11.38 -16.67 -9.35
C PHE A 172 -12.54 -15.84 -8.79
N VAL A 173 -13.64 -16.47 -8.43
CA VAL A 173 -14.80 -15.80 -7.81
C VAL A 173 -14.39 -15.18 -6.48
N ILE A 174 -13.60 -15.91 -5.66
CA ILE A 174 -13.09 -15.41 -4.38
C ILE A 174 -12.12 -14.25 -4.58
N LEU A 175 -11.28 -14.31 -5.59
CA LEU A 175 -10.38 -13.20 -5.95
C LEU A 175 -11.18 -11.93 -6.30
N LEU A 176 -12.23 -12.05 -7.13
CA LEU A 176 -13.11 -10.93 -7.45
C LEU A 176 -13.90 -10.42 -6.23
N LEU A 177 -14.40 -11.33 -5.39
CA LEU A 177 -15.10 -10.98 -4.16
C LEU A 177 -14.18 -10.22 -3.19
N SER A 178 -12.91 -10.62 -3.08
CA SER A 178 -11.93 -9.93 -2.24
C SER A 178 -11.70 -8.48 -2.70
N LEU A 179 -11.66 -8.23 -4.02
CA LEU A 179 -11.58 -6.88 -4.57
C LEU A 179 -12.83 -6.07 -4.25
N PHE A 180 -14.01 -6.66 -4.44
CA PHE A 180 -15.27 -6.00 -4.13
C PHE A 180 -15.34 -5.59 -2.65
N LEU A 181 -15.04 -6.51 -1.75
CA LEU A 181 -15.00 -6.24 -0.31
C LEU A 181 -13.96 -5.16 0.02
N PHE A 182 -12.77 -5.23 -0.58
CA PHE A 182 -11.75 -4.20 -0.38
C PHE A 182 -12.24 -2.82 -0.79
N ILE A 183 -12.88 -2.69 -1.95
CA ILE A 183 -13.44 -1.41 -2.43
C ILE A 183 -14.51 -0.91 -1.46
N VAL A 184 -15.43 -1.76 -1.02
CA VAL A 184 -16.50 -1.40 -0.08
C VAL A 184 -15.91 -0.85 1.22
N PHE A 185 -14.92 -1.54 1.82
CA PHE A 185 -14.30 -1.11 3.07
C PHE A 185 -13.36 0.09 2.90
N TYR A 186 -12.60 0.15 1.80
CA TYR A 186 -11.64 1.22 1.55
C TYR A 186 -12.30 2.58 1.32
N TYR A 187 -13.44 2.60 0.61
CA TYR A 187 -14.20 3.81 0.31
C TYR A 187 -15.34 4.08 1.29
N ASP A 188 -15.44 3.32 2.38
CA ASP A 188 -16.53 3.44 3.37
C ASP A 188 -17.94 3.39 2.74
N LEU A 189 -18.10 2.59 1.65
CA LEU A 189 -19.36 2.51 0.90
C LEU A 189 -20.51 1.91 1.72
N TYR A 190 -20.23 1.25 2.85
CA TYR A 190 -21.23 0.76 3.79
C TYR A 190 -21.94 1.88 4.55
N SER A 191 -21.37 3.10 4.56
CA SER A 191 -22.02 4.32 5.09
C SER A 191 -23.12 4.85 4.15
N PHE A 192 -23.73 3.97 3.36
CA PHE A 192 -24.81 4.33 2.46
C PHE A 192 -26.03 4.79 3.27
N SER A 193 -26.36 6.04 3.13
CA SER A 193 -27.36 6.86 3.85
C SER A 193 -28.81 6.32 3.84
N LEU A 194 -29.06 5.16 3.26
CA LEU A 194 -30.40 4.58 3.18
C LEU A 194 -30.94 4.06 4.52
N PHE A 195 -30.06 3.69 5.45
CA PHE A 195 -30.48 3.24 6.78
C PHE A 195 -30.67 4.40 7.77
N LYS A 196 -29.93 5.50 7.58
CA LYS A 196 -29.98 6.66 8.49
C LYS A 196 -31.26 7.51 8.31
N SER A 197 -31.88 7.48 7.12
CA SER A 197 -33.11 8.19 6.86
C SER A 197 -34.35 7.50 7.46
N LYS A 198 -34.30 6.17 7.67
CA LYS A 198 -35.41 5.39 8.20
C LYS A 198 -35.53 5.54 9.73
N ILE A 199 -34.39 5.55 10.42
CA ILE A 199 -34.35 5.71 11.88
C ILE A 199 -34.78 7.14 12.28
N LYS A 200 -34.33 8.15 11.54
CA LYS A 200 -34.69 9.55 11.81
C LYS A 200 -36.17 9.86 11.53
N LYS A 201 -36.84 9.03 10.73
CA LYS A 201 -38.26 9.16 10.42
C LYS A 201 -39.15 8.48 11.48
N GLU A 202 -38.67 7.46 12.15
CA GLU A 202 -39.37 6.80 13.26
C GLU A 202 -39.27 7.61 14.56
N GLU A 203 -38.15 8.29 14.82
CA GLU A 203 -38.00 9.18 15.99
C GLU A 203 -38.84 10.47 15.89
N SER A 204 -39.11 10.95 14.65
CA SER A 204 -39.95 12.16 14.49
C SER A 204 -41.43 11.93 14.60
N TRP A 205 -41.90 10.68 14.61
CA TRP A 205 -43.32 10.33 14.76
C TRP A 205 -43.72 10.07 16.23
N SER A 206 -42.72 9.89 17.11
CA SER A 206 -43.00 9.65 18.54
C SER A 206 -43.09 10.91 19.38
N ASP A 207 -42.57 12.05 18.91
CA ASP A 207 -42.55 13.31 19.65
C ASP A 207 -43.79 14.20 19.37
N ASP A 208 -44.45 14.03 18.19
CA ASP A 208 -45.62 14.83 17.82
C ASP A 208 -46.95 14.27 18.35
N GLU A 209 -46.98 13.05 18.91
CA GLU A 209 -48.23 12.40 19.36
C GLU A 209 -48.46 12.54 20.88
N PHE A 210 -47.57 13.18 21.62
CA PHE A 210 -47.64 13.30 23.08
C PHE A 210 -48.12 14.68 23.57
N ASP A 211 -48.16 15.70 22.70
CA ASP A 211 -48.56 17.09 23.10
C ASP A 211 -50.04 17.39 23.00
N ASP A 212 -50.88 16.48 22.45
CA ASP A 212 -52.33 16.74 22.26
C ASP A 212 -53.25 16.15 23.36
N ILE A 213 -52.70 15.62 24.48
CA ILE A 213 -53.52 15.05 25.57
C ILE A 213 -53.22 15.74 26.90
N ILE A 214 -53.47 17.03 26.98
CA ILE A 214 -53.69 17.71 28.26
C ILE A 214 -55.06 18.34 28.23
N PRO A 215 -56.07 17.79 28.92
CA PRO A 215 -57.35 18.48 29.05
C PRO A 215 -57.21 19.67 30.01
N ASP A 216 -57.52 20.83 29.49
CA ASP A 216 -57.68 22.09 30.22
C ASP A 216 -58.78 21.92 31.28
N ASN A 217 -58.39 21.72 32.53
CA ASN A 217 -59.32 21.82 33.68
C ASN A 217 -59.08 23.16 34.37
N THR A 218 -59.61 24.22 33.78
CA THR A 218 -59.95 25.43 34.53
C THR A 218 -61.30 25.21 35.16
N LEU A 219 -61.37 24.89 36.43
CA LEU A 219 -62.56 25.08 37.25
C LEU A 219 -62.39 26.41 37.97
N ASP A 220 -63.23 27.32 37.54
CA ASP A 220 -63.65 28.50 38.32
C ASP A 220 -64.27 28.07 39.67
N ASP A 221 -63.75 28.64 40.77
CA ASP A 221 -64.50 29.18 41.92
C ASP A 221 -63.56 30.03 42.80
#